data_c206fe58d40aafececbd17912ccf92e6
#
_entry.id   c206fe58d40aafececbd17912ccf92e6
#
_cell.length_a   1.000
_cell.length_b   1.000
_cell.length_c   1.000
_cell.angle_alpha   90.00
_cell.angle_beta   90.00
_cell.angle_gamma   90.00
#
_symmetry.space_group_name_H-M   'P 1'
#
loop_
_entity.id
_entity.type
_entity.pdbx_description
1 polymer ?
#
loop_
_entity_poly.entity_id
_entity_poly.type
_entity_poly.pdbx_seq_one_letter_code
_entity_poly.pdbx_strand_id
1 'polypeptide(L)'
;MAERFRDQLQSFGVSMDIGEAKRIIGIYRKTNDRIYDLWGDCNAMLKGMVNGSQHRGFRAESLSVNKFITPVRLPSLSLVGHSIPRVEALALPSGLYLRYPELKTENSFGSGDITYKKKRVNTKIYGGKVVENVCQALARCIIGEQMVQIAKRYKVVLTVHDSIVVCVKEDELVEAKRYVETCMRQPPDWCPDLPLDCEAFHAYSYGDCDG
;
A
#
# COMPACT_ATOMS: atom_id res chain seq x y z
N MET A 1 -0.43 2.99 22.27
CA MET A 1 -1.34 2.30 21.31
C MET A 1 -2.75 2.14 21.91
N ALA A 2 -2.89 1.60 23.11
CA ALA A 2 -4.21 1.40 23.74
C ALA A 2 -4.97 2.72 23.98
N GLU A 3 -4.28 3.79 24.37
CA GLU A 3 -4.89 5.11 24.53
C GLU A 3 -5.47 5.63 23.21
N ARG A 4 -4.68 5.58 22.11
CA ARG A 4 -5.17 6.00 20.79
C ARG A 4 -6.36 5.16 20.31
N PHE A 5 -6.36 3.84 20.60
CA PHE A 5 -7.47 2.96 20.26
C PHE A 5 -8.73 3.34 21.04
N ARG A 6 -8.61 3.55 22.37
CA ARG A 6 -9.70 4.05 23.20
C ARG A 6 -10.25 5.38 22.69
N ASP A 7 -9.36 6.36 22.43
CA ASP A 7 -9.74 7.71 22.03
C ASP A 7 -10.43 7.70 20.64
N GLN A 8 -9.98 6.82 19.74
CA GLN A 8 -10.63 6.63 18.45
C GLN A 8 -12.03 6.03 18.60
N LEU A 9 -12.22 5.02 19.46
CA LEU A 9 -13.53 4.45 19.72
C LEU A 9 -14.47 5.46 20.35
N GLN A 10 -13.95 6.30 21.24
CA GLN A 10 -14.72 7.38 21.86
C GLN A 10 -15.25 8.36 20.81
N SER A 11 -14.50 8.63 19.71
CA SER A 11 -14.99 9.47 18.60
C SER A 11 -16.15 8.84 17.83
N PHE A 12 -16.34 7.53 17.93
CA PHE A 12 -17.49 6.78 17.39
C PHE A 12 -18.60 6.53 18.43
N GLY A 13 -18.52 7.18 19.60
CA GLY A 13 -19.53 7.04 20.67
C GLY A 13 -19.36 5.78 21.53
N VAL A 14 -18.29 5.01 21.36
CA VAL A 14 -17.99 3.81 22.14
C VAL A 14 -17.06 4.18 23.29
N SER A 15 -17.57 4.11 24.53
CA SER A 15 -16.77 4.34 25.74
C SER A 15 -16.19 3.03 26.26
N MET A 16 -14.88 3.03 26.57
CA MET A 16 -14.21 1.91 27.25
C MET A 16 -13.07 2.40 28.12
N ASP A 17 -12.72 1.64 29.13
CA ASP A 17 -11.55 1.92 29.95
C ASP A 17 -10.25 1.46 29.28
N ILE A 18 -9.11 1.91 29.80
CA ILE A 18 -7.80 1.59 29.24
C ILE A 18 -7.41 0.12 29.43
N GLY A 19 -7.92 -0.55 30.48
CA GLY A 19 -7.70 -1.97 30.74
C GLY A 19 -8.36 -2.83 29.67
N GLU A 20 -9.61 -2.52 29.37
CA GLU A 20 -10.38 -3.18 28.31
C GLU A 20 -9.76 -2.95 26.93
N ALA A 21 -9.32 -1.73 26.64
CA ALA A 21 -8.60 -1.42 25.39
C ALA A 21 -7.31 -2.25 25.25
N LYS A 22 -6.55 -2.42 26.34
CA LYS A 22 -5.33 -3.28 26.36
C LYS A 22 -5.70 -4.75 26.14
N ARG A 23 -6.78 -5.22 26.78
CA ARG A 23 -7.26 -6.61 26.63
C ARG A 23 -7.63 -6.92 25.19
N ILE A 24 -8.41 -6.07 24.55
CA ILE A 24 -8.84 -6.25 23.15
C ILE A 24 -7.62 -6.28 22.22
N ILE A 25 -6.68 -5.34 22.37
CA ILE A 25 -5.45 -5.32 21.58
C ILE A 25 -4.63 -6.60 21.81
N GLY A 26 -4.58 -7.11 23.04
CA GLY A 26 -3.91 -8.36 23.37
C GLY A 26 -4.53 -9.56 22.65
N ILE A 27 -5.86 -9.67 22.66
CA ILE A 27 -6.61 -10.70 21.91
C ILE A 27 -6.31 -10.61 20.42
N TYR A 28 -6.43 -9.40 19.81
CA TYR A 28 -6.16 -9.19 18.41
C TYR A 28 -4.77 -9.69 18.01
N ARG A 29 -3.73 -9.32 18.77
CA ARG A 29 -2.35 -9.72 18.51
C ARG A 29 -2.12 -11.21 18.64
N LYS A 30 -2.81 -11.86 19.59
CA LYS A 30 -2.71 -13.32 19.76
C LYS A 30 -3.43 -14.08 18.65
N THR A 31 -4.59 -13.57 18.22
CA THR A 31 -5.37 -14.19 17.14
C THR A 31 -4.71 -13.97 15.78
N ASN A 32 -4.02 -12.84 15.59
CA ASN A 32 -3.35 -12.45 14.36
C ASN A 32 -1.83 -12.38 14.56
N ASP A 33 -1.25 -13.40 15.15
CA ASP A 33 0.18 -13.47 15.50
C ASP A 33 1.08 -13.25 14.28
N ARG A 34 0.79 -13.89 13.15
CA ARG A 34 1.53 -13.71 11.89
C ARG A 34 1.55 -12.27 11.40
N ILE A 35 0.45 -11.54 11.54
CA ILE A 35 0.39 -10.10 11.17
C ILE A 35 1.24 -9.29 12.15
N TYR A 36 1.19 -9.63 13.43
CA TYR A 36 2.00 -8.97 14.45
C TYR A 36 3.50 -9.19 14.23
N ASP A 37 3.90 -10.42 13.90
CA ASP A 37 5.27 -10.77 13.55
C ASP A 37 5.74 -10.02 12.29
N LEU A 38 4.90 -9.95 11.26
CA LEU A 38 5.14 -9.17 10.06
C LEU A 38 5.45 -7.69 10.36
N TRP A 39 4.72 -7.08 11.30
CA TRP A 39 5.02 -5.71 11.74
C TRP A 39 6.40 -5.63 12.41
N GLY A 40 6.78 -6.66 13.17
CA GLY A 40 8.11 -6.79 13.79
C GLY A 40 9.22 -6.82 12.74
N ASP A 41 9.05 -7.66 11.73
CA ASP A 41 10.01 -7.82 10.64
C ASP A 41 10.15 -6.55 9.79
N CYS A 42 9.03 -5.88 9.49
CA CYS A 42 9.08 -4.60 8.81
C CYS A 42 9.77 -3.50 9.65
N ASN A 43 9.65 -3.53 10.98
CA ASN A 43 10.43 -2.63 11.84
C ASN A 43 11.94 -2.94 11.79
N ALA A 44 12.32 -4.21 11.79
CA ALA A 44 13.72 -4.64 11.65
C ALA A 44 14.29 -4.22 10.28
N MET A 45 13.52 -4.38 9.22
CA MET A 45 13.85 -3.92 7.87
C MET A 45 14.12 -2.40 7.83
N LEU A 46 13.21 -1.59 8.39
CA LEU A 46 13.39 -0.14 8.44
C LEU A 46 14.69 0.26 9.16
N LYS A 47 15.01 -0.38 10.28
CA LYS A 47 16.28 -0.18 11.01
C LYS A 47 17.49 -0.53 10.15
N GLY A 48 17.40 -1.65 9.42
CA GLY A 48 18.44 -2.07 8.47
C GLY A 48 18.65 -1.04 7.35
N MET A 49 17.57 -0.51 6.78
CA MET A 49 17.62 0.50 5.74
C MET A 49 18.29 1.80 6.24
N VAL A 50 17.93 2.29 7.43
CA VAL A 50 18.56 3.46 8.05
C VAL A 50 20.06 3.26 8.28
N ASN A 51 20.47 2.09 8.75
CA ASN A 51 21.86 1.77 9.08
C ASN A 51 22.71 1.34 7.85
N GLY A 52 22.13 1.33 6.66
CA GLY A 52 22.81 0.91 5.43
C GLY A 52 23.06 -0.60 5.34
N SER A 53 22.53 -1.41 6.25
CA SER A 53 22.63 -2.87 6.25
C SER A 53 21.41 -3.49 5.53
N GLN A 54 21.33 -3.32 4.23
CA GLN A 54 20.16 -3.68 3.42
C GLN A 54 19.77 -5.17 3.42
N HIS A 55 20.65 -6.08 3.89
CA HIS A 55 20.44 -7.53 3.69
C HIS A 55 20.51 -8.41 4.95
N ARG A 56 20.74 -7.86 6.14
CA ARG A 56 21.00 -8.70 7.34
C ARG A 56 19.82 -8.82 8.31
N GLY A 57 18.64 -8.33 8.03
CA GLY A 57 17.52 -8.30 8.97
C GLY A 57 16.31 -9.17 8.61
N PHE A 58 16.30 -9.75 7.42
CA PHE A 58 15.21 -10.65 7.02
C PHE A 58 15.58 -12.10 7.41
N ARG A 59 14.83 -12.68 8.33
CA ARG A 59 14.73 -14.13 8.39
C ARG A 59 13.97 -14.57 7.13
N ALA A 60 14.72 -15.06 6.16
CA ALA A 60 14.19 -15.50 4.86
C ALA A 60 13.11 -16.58 4.97
N GLU A 61 12.95 -17.20 6.14
CA GLU A 61 12.04 -18.31 6.37
C GLU A 61 10.65 -17.91 6.88
N SER A 62 10.47 -16.70 7.40
CA SER A 62 9.19 -16.30 8.02
C SER A 62 8.26 -15.53 7.11
N LEU A 63 8.66 -15.11 5.88
CA LEU A 63 7.90 -14.13 5.14
C LEU A 63 7.71 -14.43 3.66
N SER A 64 6.49 -14.83 3.35
CA SER A 64 5.89 -14.63 2.02
C SER A 64 6.01 -13.18 1.49
N VAL A 65 6.33 -12.21 2.34
CA VAL A 65 6.50 -10.79 1.98
C VAL A 65 7.75 -10.55 1.13
N ASN A 66 8.82 -11.30 1.28
CA ASN A 66 9.99 -11.21 0.39
C ASN A 66 9.66 -11.46 -1.08
N LYS A 67 8.55 -12.17 -1.35
CA LYS A 67 8.03 -12.33 -2.70
C LYS A 67 7.48 -11.01 -3.28
N PHE A 68 7.04 -10.09 -2.43
CA PHE A 68 6.34 -8.88 -2.84
C PHE A 68 7.12 -7.58 -2.62
N ILE A 69 8.15 -7.58 -1.77
CA ILE A 69 8.96 -6.38 -1.51
C ILE A 69 10.43 -6.71 -1.30
N THR A 70 11.30 -5.87 -1.84
CA THR A 70 12.74 -5.92 -1.62
C THR A 70 13.25 -4.55 -1.23
N PRO A 71 13.95 -4.40 -0.09
CA PRO A 71 14.61 -3.14 0.25
C PRO A 71 15.71 -2.83 -0.77
N VAL A 72 15.71 -1.62 -1.30
CA VAL A 72 16.69 -1.16 -2.27
C VAL A 72 17.10 0.27 -1.96
N ARG A 73 18.31 0.63 -2.38
CA ARG A 73 18.77 2.01 -2.36
C ARG A 73 18.84 2.51 -3.80
N LEU A 74 17.93 3.40 -4.15
CA LEU A 74 17.93 4.03 -5.47
C LEU A 74 19.14 4.96 -5.59
N PRO A 75 19.88 4.89 -6.71
CA PRO A 75 21.02 5.78 -6.94
C PRO A 75 20.59 7.23 -7.03
N SER A 76 21.52 8.14 -6.78
CA SER A 76 21.32 9.55 -7.10
C SER A 76 21.24 9.71 -8.61
N LEU A 77 20.18 10.33 -9.09
CA LEU A 77 20.03 10.71 -10.49
C LEU A 77 20.45 12.18 -10.64
N SER A 78 21.40 12.44 -11.52
CA SER A 78 21.75 13.80 -11.94
C SER A 78 20.98 14.09 -13.23
N LEU A 79 19.92 14.86 -13.14
CA LEU A 79 19.22 15.42 -14.29
C LEU A 79 19.58 16.89 -14.39
N VAL A 80 20.05 17.33 -15.56
CA VAL A 80 20.45 18.69 -15.94
C VAL A 80 20.30 19.73 -14.82
N GLY A 81 21.38 19.90 -14.00
CA GLY A 81 21.44 20.93 -12.94
C GLY A 81 20.74 20.56 -11.60
N HIS A 82 20.12 19.38 -11.46
CA HIS A 82 19.50 18.95 -10.21
C HIS A 82 20.01 17.57 -9.82
N SER A 83 20.58 17.46 -8.64
CA SER A 83 20.98 16.20 -8.03
C SER A 83 19.79 15.66 -7.21
N ILE A 84 19.21 14.54 -7.65
CA ILE A 84 18.24 13.79 -6.83
C ILE A 84 19.05 12.93 -5.86
N PRO A 85 18.95 13.14 -4.55
CA PRO A 85 19.72 12.38 -3.56
C PRO A 85 19.35 10.89 -3.61
N ARG A 86 20.25 10.05 -3.09
CA ARG A 86 19.95 8.63 -2.86
C ARG A 86 18.71 8.48 -2.00
N VAL A 87 17.83 7.54 -2.34
CA VAL A 87 16.56 7.32 -1.64
C VAL A 87 16.43 5.86 -1.26
N GLU A 88 16.18 5.61 0.02
CA GLU A 88 15.78 4.30 0.49
C GLU A 88 14.37 3.99 -0.03
N ALA A 89 14.16 2.77 -0.53
CA ALA A 89 12.91 2.38 -1.14
C ALA A 89 12.63 0.87 -0.95
N LEU A 90 11.37 0.49 -1.18
CA LEU A 90 10.96 -0.90 -1.35
C LEU A 90 10.59 -1.11 -2.81
N ALA A 91 11.26 -2.05 -3.48
CA ALA A 91 10.90 -2.49 -4.83
C ALA A 91 9.64 -3.35 -4.76
N LEU A 92 8.67 -3.09 -5.61
CA LEU A 92 7.43 -3.83 -5.76
C LEU A 92 7.52 -4.80 -6.95
N PRO A 93 6.71 -5.87 -7.00
CA PRO A 93 6.71 -6.83 -8.11
C PRO A 93 6.39 -6.20 -9.47
N SER A 94 5.63 -5.12 -9.48
CA SER A 94 5.29 -4.34 -10.67
C SER A 94 6.46 -3.53 -11.27
N GLY A 95 7.66 -3.56 -10.64
CA GLY A 95 8.78 -2.72 -11.00
C GLY A 95 8.74 -1.28 -10.44
N LEU A 96 7.68 -0.92 -9.74
CA LEU A 96 7.56 0.37 -9.06
C LEU A 96 8.25 0.35 -7.69
N TYR A 97 8.40 1.54 -7.09
CA TYR A 97 9.10 1.70 -5.82
C TYR A 97 8.28 2.51 -4.83
N LEU A 98 8.17 2.01 -3.58
CA LEU A 98 7.77 2.80 -2.43
C LEU A 98 8.99 3.53 -1.88
N ARG A 99 9.05 4.84 -2.04
CA ARG A 99 10.20 5.67 -1.67
C ARG A 99 10.04 6.25 -0.28
N TYR A 100 11.12 6.20 0.50
CA TYR A 100 11.24 6.83 1.83
C TYR A 100 12.39 7.84 1.83
N PRO A 101 12.19 9.05 1.26
CA PRO A 101 13.22 10.08 1.21
C PRO A 101 13.68 10.49 2.60
N GLU A 102 14.99 10.72 2.76
CA GLU A 102 15.60 11.15 4.01
C GLU A 102 15.22 10.25 5.21
N LEU A 103 15.16 8.91 4.95
CA LEU A 103 14.89 7.94 6.00
C LEU A 103 15.98 7.99 7.06
N LYS A 104 15.60 8.26 8.32
CA LYS A 104 16.55 8.42 9.43
C LYS A 104 15.90 8.07 10.76
N THR A 105 16.74 7.81 11.76
CA THR A 105 16.31 7.74 13.16
C THR A 105 16.35 9.16 13.76
N GLU A 106 15.26 9.59 14.36
CA GLU A 106 15.21 10.82 15.13
C GLU A 106 15.30 10.49 16.61
N ASN A 107 16.36 11.01 17.24
CA ASN A 107 16.60 10.88 18.68
C ASN A 107 15.98 12.04 19.46
N SER A 108 14.80 12.48 19.10
CA SER A 108 14.06 13.46 19.88
C SER A 108 13.55 12.77 21.15
N PHE A 109 14.22 13.03 22.27
CA PHE A 109 13.88 12.54 23.61
C PHE A 109 13.92 11.01 23.82
N GLY A 110 14.90 10.32 23.23
CA GLY A 110 15.24 8.93 23.61
C GLY A 110 14.40 7.81 23.04
N SER A 111 13.51 8.07 22.09
CA SER A 111 12.63 7.05 21.55
C SER A 111 13.10 6.39 20.24
N GLY A 112 14.11 6.92 19.57
CA GLY A 112 14.65 6.32 18.34
C GLY A 112 13.60 6.09 17.24
N ASP A 113 12.66 7.02 17.06
CA ASP A 113 11.63 6.94 16.05
C ASP A 113 12.24 7.06 14.66
N ILE A 114 11.79 6.19 13.75
CA ILE A 114 12.20 6.28 12.34
C ILE A 114 11.24 7.21 11.63
N THR A 115 11.80 8.16 10.89
CA THR A 115 11.05 9.14 10.09
C THR A 115 11.58 9.20 8.67
N TYR A 116 10.72 9.63 7.75
CA TYR A 116 11.07 9.95 6.38
C TYR A 116 10.38 11.24 5.96
N LYS A 117 10.87 11.87 4.91
CA LYS A 117 10.29 13.12 4.41
C LYS A 117 9.16 12.88 3.44
N LYS A 118 7.93 13.23 3.82
CA LYS A 118 6.75 13.25 2.95
C LYS A 118 6.42 14.68 2.60
N LYS A 119 6.63 15.06 1.33
CA LYS A 119 6.59 16.46 0.89
C LYS A 119 7.63 17.27 1.67
N ARG A 120 7.21 18.16 2.58
CA ARG A 120 8.09 19.00 3.39
C ARG A 120 8.06 18.65 4.89
N VAL A 121 7.37 17.58 5.28
CA VAL A 121 7.14 17.21 6.68
C VAL A 121 7.82 15.88 6.99
N ASN A 122 8.55 15.81 8.12
CA ASN A 122 9.03 14.54 8.63
C ASN A 122 7.85 13.72 9.16
N THR A 123 7.69 12.53 8.62
CA THR A 123 6.58 11.62 8.91
C THR A 123 7.12 10.36 9.55
N LYS A 124 6.55 9.98 10.68
CA LYS A 124 6.91 8.74 11.39
C LYS A 124 6.50 7.53 10.57
N ILE A 125 7.41 6.54 10.50
CA ILE A 125 7.19 5.25 9.86
C ILE A 125 7.54 4.12 10.83
N TYR A 126 6.76 3.05 10.78
CA TYR A 126 6.94 1.85 11.60
C TYR A 126 6.34 0.65 10.87
N GLY A 127 6.63 -0.56 11.33
CA GLY A 127 6.30 -1.79 10.61
C GLY A 127 4.85 -1.91 10.15
N GLY A 128 3.88 -1.63 11.01
CA GLY A 128 2.46 -1.64 10.63
C GLY A 128 2.12 -0.62 9.53
N LYS A 129 2.77 0.55 9.54
CA LYS A 129 2.59 1.56 8.48
C LYS A 129 3.28 1.16 7.18
N VAL A 130 4.38 0.41 7.26
CA VAL A 130 5.00 -0.18 6.06
C VAL A 130 4.04 -1.18 5.42
N VAL A 131 3.47 -2.10 6.20
CA VAL A 131 2.50 -3.09 5.69
C VAL A 131 1.31 -2.40 5.02
N GLU A 132 0.74 -1.38 5.67
CA GLU A 132 -0.33 -0.57 5.08
C GLU A 132 0.07 0.05 3.74
N ASN A 133 1.25 0.69 3.69
CA ASN A 133 1.75 1.31 2.46
C ASN A 133 1.96 0.28 1.34
N VAL A 134 2.47 -0.91 1.67
CA VAL A 134 2.69 -2.00 0.71
C VAL A 134 1.35 -2.51 0.17
N CYS A 135 0.38 -2.81 1.03
CA CYS A 135 -0.94 -3.27 0.60
C CYS A 135 -1.62 -2.26 -0.33
N GLN A 136 -1.60 -0.98 0.04
CA GLN A 136 -2.17 0.09 -0.80
C GLN A 136 -1.43 0.23 -2.14
N ALA A 137 -0.10 0.10 -2.14
CA ALA A 137 0.69 0.20 -3.36
C ALA A 137 0.45 -1.00 -4.29
N LEU A 138 0.37 -2.23 -3.75
CA LEU A 138 0.07 -3.42 -4.54
C LEU A 138 -1.33 -3.35 -5.14
N ALA A 139 -2.33 -2.94 -4.37
CA ALA A 139 -3.68 -2.71 -4.89
C ALA A 139 -3.66 -1.66 -6.03
N ARG A 140 -2.92 -0.57 -5.87
CA ARG A 140 -2.78 0.43 -6.94
C ARG A 140 -2.04 -0.09 -8.18
N CYS A 141 -1.08 -1.00 -8.02
CA CYS A 141 -0.43 -1.66 -9.15
C CYS A 141 -1.43 -2.51 -9.95
N ILE A 142 -2.27 -3.29 -9.27
CA ILE A 142 -3.30 -4.13 -9.90
C ILE A 142 -4.24 -3.26 -10.73
N ILE A 143 -4.85 -2.25 -10.12
CA ILE A 143 -5.75 -1.32 -10.82
C ILE A 143 -5.03 -0.62 -11.98
N GLY A 144 -3.76 -0.25 -11.81
CA GLY A 144 -2.95 0.37 -12.86
C GLY A 144 -2.75 -0.54 -14.06
N GLU A 145 -2.42 -1.81 -13.84
CA GLU A 145 -2.24 -2.82 -14.90
C GLU A 145 -3.57 -3.09 -15.62
N GLN A 146 -4.66 -3.26 -14.88
CA GLN A 146 -6.00 -3.44 -15.44
C GLN A 146 -6.43 -2.22 -16.26
N MET A 147 -6.20 -1.02 -15.76
CA MET A 147 -6.49 0.23 -16.47
C MET A 147 -5.74 0.32 -17.80
N VAL A 148 -4.46 -0.09 -17.82
CA VAL A 148 -3.66 -0.11 -19.05
C VAL A 148 -4.25 -1.08 -20.08
N GLN A 149 -4.75 -2.26 -19.65
CA GLN A 149 -5.42 -3.20 -20.55
C GLN A 149 -6.72 -2.60 -21.10
N ILE A 150 -7.55 -2.02 -20.25
CA ILE A 150 -8.82 -1.38 -20.66
C ILE A 150 -8.55 -0.24 -21.65
N ALA A 151 -7.52 0.57 -21.37
CA ALA A 151 -7.16 1.72 -22.20
C ALA A 151 -6.68 1.36 -23.63
N LYS A 152 -6.34 0.11 -23.88
CA LYS A 152 -6.03 -0.36 -25.26
C LYS A 152 -7.24 -0.32 -26.19
N ARG A 153 -8.43 -0.37 -25.64
CA ARG A 153 -9.66 -0.47 -26.42
C ARG A 153 -10.67 0.64 -26.12
N TYR A 154 -10.80 1.04 -24.87
CA TYR A 154 -11.78 2.03 -24.43
C TYR A 154 -11.11 3.17 -23.70
N LYS A 155 -11.67 4.38 -23.86
CA LYS A 155 -11.15 5.58 -23.21
C LYS A 155 -11.47 5.56 -21.72
N VAL A 156 -10.46 5.38 -20.88
CA VAL A 156 -10.58 5.59 -19.43
C VAL A 156 -10.66 7.08 -19.16
N VAL A 157 -11.72 7.52 -18.49
CA VAL A 157 -11.99 8.93 -18.20
C VAL A 157 -11.81 9.30 -16.74
N LEU A 158 -11.98 8.32 -15.81
CA LEU A 158 -11.86 8.55 -14.38
C LEU A 158 -11.46 7.26 -13.67
N THR A 159 -10.77 7.40 -12.55
CA THR A 159 -10.53 6.32 -11.58
C THR A 159 -10.87 6.83 -10.18
N VAL A 160 -11.65 6.06 -9.43
CA VAL A 160 -12.02 6.37 -8.04
C VAL A 160 -11.72 5.15 -7.20
N HIS A 161 -10.70 5.25 -6.33
CA HIS A 161 -10.19 4.12 -5.53
C HIS A 161 -9.85 2.88 -6.39
N ASP A 162 -10.67 1.87 -6.35
CA ASP A 162 -10.60 0.61 -7.08
C ASP A 162 -11.55 0.54 -8.29
N SER A 163 -12.26 1.62 -8.58
CA SER A 163 -13.19 1.71 -9.71
C SER A 163 -12.55 2.41 -10.91
N ILE A 164 -12.91 1.94 -12.11
CA ILE A 164 -12.49 2.51 -13.40
C ILE A 164 -13.74 2.92 -14.17
N VAL A 165 -13.77 4.14 -14.66
CA VAL A 165 -14.85 4.66 -15.48
C VAL A 165 -14.37 4.80 -16.92
N VAL A 166 -15.12 4.24 -17.84
CA VAL A 166 -14.87 4.32 -19.29
C VAL A 166 -16.04 5.00 -19.99
N CYS A 167 -15.72 5.71 -21.05
CA CYS A 167 -16.74 6.28 -21.93
C CYS A 167 -16.79 5.48 -23.23
N VAL A 168 -17.97 4.94 -23.56
CA VAL A 168 -18.18 4.08 -24.72
C VAL A 168 -19.39 4.56 -25.51
N LYS A 169 -19.52 4.14 -26.77
CA LYS A 169 -20.72 4.34 -27.55
C LYS A 169 -21.82 3.40 -27.08
N GLU A 170 -23.07 3.81 -27.24
CA GLU A 170 -24.22 3.03 -26.79
C GLU A 170 -24.33 1.66 -27.50
N ASP A 171 -24.00 1.62 -28.78
CA ASP A 171 -23.98 0.38 -29.60
C ASP A 171 -22.86 -0.59 -29.20
N GLU A 172 -21.80 -0.12 -28.53
CA GLU A 172 -20.69 -0.94 -28.02
C GLU A 172 -20.85 -1.35 -26.55
N LEU A 173 -21.91 -0.91 -25.87
CA LEU A 173 -22.07 -1.02 -24.40
C LEU A 173 -21.91 -2.45 -23.89
N VAL A 174 -22.59 -3.42 -24.49
CA VAL A 174 -22.59 -4.82 -24.03
C VAL A 174 -21.19 -5.44 -24.15
N GLU A 175 -20.52 -5.17 -25.27
CA GLU A 175 -19.16 -5.67 -25.51
C GLU A 175 -18.15 -4.99 -24.61
N ALA A 176 -18.27 -3.67 -24.42
CA ALA A 176 -17.42 -2.89 -23.53
C ALA A 176 -17.54 -3.36 -22.08
N LYS A 177 -18.75 -3.57 -21.57
CA LYS A 177 -18.98 -4.10 -20.22
C LYS A 177 -18.26 -5.44 -20.03
N ARG A 178 -18.47 -6.38 -20.94
CA ARG A 178 -17.83 -7.71 -20.89
C ARG A 178 -16.30 -7.62 -20.93
N TYR A 179 -15.77 -6.75 -21.79
CA TYR A 179 -14.32 -6.56 -21.90
C TYR A 179 -13.71 -5.96 -20.64
N VAL A 180 -14.33 -4.91 -20.07
CA VAL A 180 -13.89 -4.27 -18.84
C VAL A 180 -13.92 -5.26 -17.68
N GLU A 181 -15.02 -5.99 -17.50
CA GLU A 181 -15.11 -7.03 -16.45
C GLU A 181 -14.03 -8.10 -16.61
N THR A 182 -13.73 -8.52 -17.84
CA THR A 182 -12.66 -9.49 -18.10
C THR A 182 -11.31 -8.93 -17.68
N CYS A 183 -11.01 -7.68 -18.03
CA CYS A 183 -9.76 -7.03 -17.62
C CYS A 183 -9.67 -6.84 -16.10
N MET A 184 -10.77 -6.48 -15.43
CA MET A 184 -10.80 -6.25 -13.98
C MET A 184 -10.68 -7.54 -13.16
N ARG A 185 -11.09 -8.68 -13.72
CA ARG A 185 -10.94 -10.00 -13.08
C ARG A 185 -9.59 -10.64 -13.33
N GLN A 186 -8.77 -10.09 -14.23
CA GLN A 186 -7.47 -10.66 -14.56
C GLN A 186 -6.46 -10.38 -13.43
N PRO A 187 -5.90 -11.41 -12.78
CA PRO A 187 -4.85 -11.23 -11.79
C PRO A 187 -3.54 -10.81 -12.47
N PRO A 188 -2.66 -10.09 -11.75
CA PRO A 188 -1.35 -9.73 -12.27
C PRO A 188 -0.42 -10.95 -12.35
N ASP A 189 0.54 -10.93 -13.29
CA ASP A 189 1.50 -12.02 -13.51
C ASP A 189 2.33 -12.36 -12.25
N TRP A 190 2.58 -11.37 -11.41
CA TRP A 190 3.34 -11.55 -10.16
C TRP A 190 2.51 -12.17 -9.01
N CYS A 191 1.18 -12.30 -9.17
CA CYS A 191 0.29 -12.98 -8.22
C CYS A 191 -0.89 -13.63 -8.97
N PRO A 192 -0.65 -14.72 -9.73
CA PRO A 192 -1.67 -15.32 -10.64
C PRO A 192 -2.84 -15.96 -9.90
N ASP A 193 -2.65 -16.33 -8.62
CA ASP A 193 -3.70 -16.97 -7.81
C ASP A 193 -4.52 -15.93 -6.99
N LEU A 194 -4.35 -14.63 -7.25
CA LEU A 194 -5.09 -13.60 -6.54
C LEU A 194 -6.57 -13.63 -6.97
N PRO A 195 -7.51 -13.90 -6.06
CA PRO A 195 -8.94 -13.90 -6.40
C PRO A 195 -9.40 -12.46 -6.59
N LEU A 196 -9.73 -12.09 -7.82
CA LEU A 196 -10.28 -10.80 -8.19
C LEU A 196 -11.67 -10.97 -8.74
N ASP A 197 -12.56 -10.06 -8.36
CA ASP A 197 -13.90 -9.95 -8.91
C ASP A 197 -14.28 -8.48 -9.10
N CYS A 198 -15.27 -8.22 -9.93
CA CYS A 198 -15.80 -6.90 -10.17
C CYS A 198 -17.26 -6.95 -10.58
N GLU A 199 -17.95 -5.87 -10.32
CA GLU A 199 -19.26 -5.57 -10.86
C GLU A 199 -19.15 -4.35 -11.79
N ALA A 200 -19.89 -4.34 -12.90
CA ALA A 200 -19.92 -3.23 -13.83
C ALA A 200 -21.34 -2.72 -14.02
N PHE A 201 -21.49 -1.43 -13.87
CA PHE A 201 -22.73 -0.68 -14.06
C PHE A 201 -22.59 0.26 -15.24
N HIS A 202 -23.70 0.74 -15.79
CA HIS A 202 -23.70 1.70 -16.87
C HIS A 202 -24.85 2.67 -16.73
N ALA A 203 -24.59 3.93 -17.10
CA ALA A 203 -25.59 4.99 -17.16
C ALA A 203 -25.12 6.11 -18.09
N TYR A 204 -25.98 7.06 -18.38
CA TYR A 204 -25.61 8.23 -19.17
C TYR A 204 -24.78 9.27 -18.40
N SER A 205 -24.78 9.20 -17.09
CA SER A 205 -23.90 10.01 -16.23
C SER A 205 -23.29 9.17 -15.11
N TYR A 206 -22.11 9.59 -14.62
CA TYR A 206 -21.41 8.90 -13.52
C TYR A 206 -22.25 8.89 -12.24
N GLY A 207 -23.00 9.95 -11.96
CA GLY A 207 -23.85 10.03 -10.78
C GLY A 207 -25.04 9.07 -10.77
N ASP A 208 -25.38 8.50 -11.92
CA ASP A 208 -26.48 7.54 -12.06
C ASP A 208 -25.97 6.09 -12.15
N CYS A 209 -24.64 5.87 -12.05
CA CYS A 209 -24.00 4.56 -12.02
C CYS A 209 -23.99 3.98 -10.60
N ASP A 210 -25.11 4.00 -9.89
CA ASP A 210 -25.22 3.38 -8.59
C ASP A 210 -25.53 1.88 -8.73
N GLY A 211 -24.76 1.06 -7.97
CA GLY A 211 -24.99 -0.36 -7.80
C GLY A 211 -25.85 -0.66 -6.58
#